data_cf43d2657741d871e2211d765794708e
#
_entry.id   cf43d2657741d871e2211d765794708e
#
_cell.length_a   1.000
_cell.length_b   1.000
_cell.length_c   1.000
_cell.angle_alpha   90.00
_cell.angle_beta   90.00
_cell.angle_gamma   90.00
#
_symmetry.space_group_name_H-M   'P 1'
#
loop_
_entity.id
_entity.type
_entity.pdbx_description
1 polymer ?
#
loop_
_entity_poly.entity_id
_entity_poly.type
_entity_poly.pdbx_seq_one_letter_code
_entity_poly.pdbx_strand_id
1 'polypeptide(L)'
;MQQTPITDSQSKVWNKNTIIFLADMGLFFILLNILPFEPAANKGLALLAFVAILWLTEAVNVTITALFVPILSVLLGLVNSREALVAFADPTIFLFFGGFALATALNVQKIDQMISNKIMQLARGRLSVAVLYLFIATAFLSMWMSNTATAAMMIPLSMTILSQLDQKEEHNTYVFVLLGIAYSATIGGMGPLVGSPPNAIAASQLHLGFADWLMYGTPVMLI
;
A
#
# COMPACT_ATOMS: atom_id res chain seq x y z
N MET A 1 9.07 -42.66 26.64
CA MET A 1 9.68 -41.99 25.47
C MET A 1 8.84 -42.34 24.25
N GLN A 2 7.88 -41.49 23.90
CA GLN A 2 7.08 -41.64 22.68
C GLN A 2 7.73 -40.76 21.62
N GLN A 3 8.30 -41.38 20.61
CA GLN A 3 8.79 -40.71 19.43
C GLN A 3 7.57 -40.25 18.62
N THR A 4 7.36 -38.96 18.54
CA THR A 4 6.45 -38.35 17.53
C THR A 4 6.99 -38.64 16.14
N PRO A 5 6.17 -39.18 15.21
CA PRO A 5 6.61 -39.36 13.83
C PRO A 5 6.86 -38.01 13.18
N ILE A 6 8.07 -37.84 12.69
CA ILE A 6 8.41 -36.72 11.77
C ILE A 6 7.61 -36.99 10.49
N THR A 7 6.48 -36.30 10.34
CA THR A 7 5.78 -36.27 9.08
C THR A 7 6.65 -35.55 8.07
N ASP A 8 7.23 -36.34 7.20
CA ASP A 8 7.93 -35.94 5.98
C ASP A 8 6.94 -35.18 5.10
N SER A 9 6.83 -33.88 5.31
CA SER A 9 6.17 -32.99 4.35
C SER A 9 7.15 -32.78 3.19
N GLN A 10 7.25 -33.79 2.33
CA GLN A 10 7.77 -33.58 0.98
C GLN A 10 6.92 -32.50 0.35
N SER A 11 7.40 -31.28 0.45
CA SER A 11 6.84 -30.11 -0.21
C SER A 11 6.68 -30.45 -1.68
N LYS A 12 5.44 -30.53 -2.15
CA LYS A 12 5.16 -30.61 -3.59
C LYS A 12 5.97 -29.49 -4.24
N VAL A 13 6.98 -29.89 -5.04
CA VAL A 13 7.84 -28.97 -5.81
C VAL A 13 7.00 -28.04 -6.69
N TRP A 14 5.76 -28.39 -6.97
CA TRP A 14 4.77 -27.64 -7.72
C TRP A 14 3.75 -26.96 -6.80
N ASN A 15 4.18 -25.95 -6.09
CA ASN A 15 3.24 -25.04 -5.43
C ASN A 15 2.57 -24.17 -6.50
N LYS A 16 1.30 -23.74 -6.25
CA LYS A 16 0.55 -22.84 -7.14
C LYS A 16 1.38 -21.64 -7.60
N ASN A 17 2.13 -21.06 -6.70
CA ASN A 17 2.99 -19.89 -6.97
C ASN A 17 4.14 -20.23 -7.95
N THR A 18 4.73 -21.41 -7.83
CA THR A 18 5.77 -21.88 -8.76
C THR A 18 5.23 -22.06 -10.17
N ILE A 19 4.01 -22.59 -10.29
CA ILE A 19 3.36 -22.78 -11.59
C ILE A 19 3.06 -21.43 -12.24
N ILE A 20 2.53 -20.48 -11.47
CA ILE A 20 2.24 -19.12 -11.95
C ILE A 20 3.54 -18.45 -12.43
N PHE A 21 4.60 -18.50 -11.62
CA PHE A 21 5.90 -17.91 -11.97
C PHE A 21 6.47 -18.48 -13.26
N LEU A 22 6.43 -19.82 -13.43
CA LEU A 22 6.94 -20.47 -14.64
C LEU A 22 6.09 -20.16 -15.87
N ALA A 23 4.76 -20.10 -15.72
CA ALA A 23 3.84 -19.73 -16.79
C ALA A 23 4.05 -18.27 -17.22
N ASP A 24 4.23 -17.37 -16.25
CA ASP A 24 4.48 -15.96 -16.50
C ASP A 24 5.85 -15.74 -17.16
N MET A 25 6.87 -16.47 -16.73
CA MET A 25 8.19 -16.46 -17.38
C MET A 25 8.08 -16.96 -18.84
N GLY A 26 7.30 -18.01 -19.09
CA GLY A 26 7.02 -18.48 -20.46
C GLY A 26 6.31 -17.41 -21.29
N LEU A 27 5.29 -16.76 -20.73
CA LEU A 27 4.58 -15.66 -21.38
C LEU A 27 5.51 -14.48 -21.67
N PHE A 28 6.38 -14.14 -20.74
CA PHE A 28 7.38 -13.09 -20.94
C PHE A 28 8.26 -13.32 -22.17
N PHE A 29 8.82 -14.55 -22.32
CA PHE A 29 9.62 -14.90 -23.51
C PHE A 29 8.80 -14.92 -24.80
N ILE A 30 7.53 -15.32 -24.74
CA ILE A 30 6.61 -15.27 -25.89
C ILE A 30 6.39 -13.82 -26.31
N LEU A 31 6.06 -12.94 -25.37
CA LEU A 31 5.79 -11.52 -25.65
C LEU A 31 7.00 -10.78 -26.22
N LEU A 32 8.22 -11.14 -25.78
CA LEU A 32 9.46 -10.56 -26.35
C LEU A 32 9.59 -10.75 -27.86
N ASN A 33 8.98 -11.81 -28.43
CA ASN A 33 9.14 -12.20 -29.83
C ASN A 33 7.89 -12.00 -30.71
N ILE A 34 6.69 -11.95 -30.11
CA ILE A 34 5.44 -11.97 -30.89
C ILE A 34 4.85 -10.55 -31.07
N LEU A 35 5.14 -9.62 -30.18
CA LEU A 35 4.55 -8.29 -30.27
C LEU A 35 4.99 -7.55 -31.54
N PRO A 36 4.05 -6.88 -32.27
CA PRO A 36 4.32 -6.25 -33.56
C PRO A 36 4.81 -4.80 -33.43
N PHE A 37 5.55 -4.48 -32.37
CA PHE A 37 6.05 -3.12 -32.11
C PHE A 37 7.57 -3.04 -32.32
N GLU A 38 8.13 -1.85 -32.15
CA GLU A 38 9.58 -1.67 -32.14
C GLU A 38 10.24 -2.51 -31.01
N PRO A 39 11.49 -2.97 -31.20
CA PRO A 39 12.17 -3.86 -30.25
C PRO A 39 12.19 -3.33 -28.81
N ALA A 40 12.36 -2.01 -28.63
CA ALA A 40 12.36 -1.40 -27.30
C ALA A 40 10.98 -1.44 -26.65
N ALA A 41 9.92 -1.15 -27.43
CA ALA A 41 8.53 -1.20 -26.96
C ALA A 41 8.11 -2.65 -26.61
N ASN A 42 8.48 -3.63 -27.44
CA ASN A 42 8.23 -5.06 -27.15
C ASN A 42 8.83 -5.49 -25.82
N LYS A 43 10.10 -5.13 -25.59
CA LYS A 43 10.81 -5.45 -24.34
C LYS A 43 10.14 -4.77 -23.15
N GLY A 44 9.78 -3.49 -23.28
CA GLY A 44 9.11 -2.72 -22.21
C GLY A 44 7.74 -3.29 -21.87
N LEU A 45 6.92 -3.63 -22.88
CA LEU A 45 5.58 -4.21 -22.68
C LEU A 45 5.66 -5.63 -22.08
N ALA A 46 6.61 -6.46 -22.54
CA ALA A 46 6.82 -7.78 -21.98
C ALA A 46 7.23 -7.69 -20.49
N LEU A 47 8.14 -6.78 -20.15
CA LEU A 47 8.55 -6.53 -18.77
C LEU A 47 7.38 -6.02 -17.92
N LEU A 48 6.60 -5.09 -18.45
CA LEU A 48 5.41 -4.56 -17.75
C LEU A 48 4.40 -5.67 -17.45
N ALA A 49 4.08 -6.51 -18.44
CA ALA A 49 3.16 -7.63 -18.27
C ALA A 49 3.66 -8.63 -17.23
N PHE A 50 4.93 -9.00 -17.28
CA PHE A 50 5.58 -9.90 -16.34
C PHE A 50 5.47 -9.38 -14.89
N VAL A 51 5.87 -8.14 -14.67
CA VAL A 51 5.84 -7.53 -13.33
C VAL A 51 4.40 -7.36 -12.83
N ALA A 52 3.47 -6.98 -13.71
CA ALA A 52 2.06 -6.81 -13.36
C ALA A 52 1.41 -8.13 -12.94
N ILE A 53 1.67 -9.23 -13.65
CA ILE A 53 1.15 -10.55 -13.31
C ILE A 53 1.71 -11.03 -11.97
N LEU A 54 3.01 -10.87 -11.72
CA LEU A 54 3.61 -11.24 -10.44
C LEU A 54 3.06 -10.41 -9.28
N TRP A 55 2.78 -9.12 -9.47
CA TRP A 55 2.18 -8.27 -8.44
C TRP A 55 0.71 -8.63 -8.16
N LEU A 56 -0.08 -8.88 -9.20
CA LEU A 56 -1.49 -9.22 -9.05
C LEU A 56 -1.71 -10.60 -8.44
N THR A 57 -0.81 -11.54 -8.72
CA THR A 57 -0.91 -12.92 -8.24
C THR A 57 -0.19 -13.15 -6.90
N GLU A 58 0.69 -12.22 -6.52
CA GLU A 58 1.59 -12.36 -5.36
C GLU A 58 2.38 -13.69 -5.37
N ALA A 59 2.60 -14.26 -6.57
CA ALA A 59 3.32 -15.51 -6.76
C ALA A 59 4.78 -15.41 -6.28
N VAL A 60 5.35 -14.21 -6.33
CA VAL A 60 6.65 -13.83 -5.79
C VAL A 60 6.46 -12.65 -4.85
N ASN A 61 7.29 -12.56 -3.82
CA ASN A 61 7.24 -11.41 -2.89
C ASN A 61 7.34 -10.09 -3.66
N VAL A 62 6.48 -9.13 -3.31
CA VAL A 62 6.34 -7.83 -3.98
C VAL A 62 7.69 -7.09 -4.09
N THR A 63 8.53 -7.16 -3.06
CA THR A 63 9.85 -6.52 -3.05
C THR A 63 10.79 -7.17 -4.07
N ILE A 64 10.78 -8.51 -4.18
CA ILE A 64 11.59 -9.24 -5.16
C ILE A 64 11.12 -8.90 -6.57
N THR A 65 9.79 -8.87 -6.79
CA THR A 65 9.21 -8.47 -8.07
C THR A 65 9.63 -7.05 -8.46
N ALA A 66 9.65 -6.11 -7.51
CA ALA A 66 10.12 -4.75 -7.76
C ALA A 66 11.59 -4.70 -8.19
N LEU A 67 12.45 -5.56 -7.63
CA LEU A 67 13.85 -5.65 -8.01
C LEU A 67 14.07 -6.26 -9.41
N PHE A 68 13.14 -7.05 -9.93
CA PHE A 68 13.20 -7.52 -11.32
C PHE A 68 13.14 -6.36 -12.32
N VAL A 69 12.46 -5.26 -12.01
CA VAL A 69 12.32 -4.12 -12.93
C VAL A 69 13.68 -3.55 -13.35
N PRO A 70 14.56 -3.05 -12.46
CA PRO A 70 15.85 -2.53 -12.84
C PRO A 70 16.78 -3.61 -13.42
N ILE A 71 16.76 -4.83 -12.86
CA ILE A 71 17.62 -5.93 -13.33
C ILE A 71 17.26 -6.30 -14.77
N LEU A 72 16.00 -6.57 -15.06
CA LEU A 72 15.56 -6.98 -16.40
C LEU A 72 15.65 -5.82 -17.40
N SER A 73 15.40 -4.57 -16.97
CA SER A 73 15.59 -3.39 -17.84
C SER A 73 17.02 -3.28 -18.35
N VAL A 74 18.01 -3.53 -17.50
CA VAL A 74 19.42 -3.53 -17.89
C VAL A 74 19.75 -4.74 -18.76
N LEU A 75 19.32 -5.95 -18.38
CA LEU A 75 19.57 -7.18 -19.15
C LEU A 75 18.95 -7.15 -20.54
N LEU A 76 17.79 -6.53 -20.70
CA LEU A 76 17.13 -6.34 -21.98
C LEU A 76 17.75 -5.20 -22.82
N GLY A 77 18.67 -4.42 -22.23
CA GLY A 77 19.28 -3.28 -22.88
C GLY A 77 18.31 -2.12 -23.10
N LEU A 78 17.30 -1.96 -22.25
CA LEU A 78 16.35 -0.83 -22.28
C LEU A 78 17.00 0.43 -21.69
N VAL A 79 17.75 0.26 -20.62
CA VAL A 79 18.48 1.32 -19.91
C VAL A 79 19.85 0.83 -19.48
N ASN A 80 20.78 1.73 -19.20
CA ASN A 80 22.06 1.36 -18.60
C ASN A 80 21.93 1.20 -17.07
N SER A 81 22.93 0.55 -16.44
CA SER A 81 22.88 0.26 -14.99
C SER A 81 22.77 1.52 -14.14
N ARG A 82 23.36 2.65 -14.57
CA ARG A 82 23.27 3.90 -13.85
C ARG A 82 21.86 4.48 -13.90
N GLU A 83 21.23 4.50 -15.06
CA GLU A 83 19.86 4.96 -15.26
C GLU A 83 18.86 4.11 -14.49
N ALA A 84 19.02 2.77 -14.51
CA ALA A 84 18.17 1.86 -13.77
C ALA A 84 18.19 2.11 -12.24
N LEU A 85 19.31 2.61 -11.71
CA LEU A 85 19.49 2.83 -10.27
C LEU A 85 19.22 4.27 -9.82
N VAL A 86 19.19 5.25 -10.72
CA VAL A 86 18.96 6.66 -10.39
C VAL A 86 17.63 6.84 -9.65
N ALA A 87 16.59 6.10 -10.03
CA ALA A 87 15.29 6.19 -9.38
C ALA A 87 15.33 5.82 -7.87
N PHE A 88 16.27 4.97 -7.43
CA PHE A 88 16.44 4.63 -6.02
C PHE A 88 17.10 5.74 -5.19
N ALA A 89 17.72 6.71 -5.84
CA ALA A 89 18.32 7.88 -5.21
C ALA A 89 17.45 9.13 -5.33
N ASP A 90 16.17 9.00 -5.73
CA ASP A 90 15.24 10.12 -5.79
C ASP A 90 15.03 10.69 -4.39
N PRO A 91 15.14 12.02 -4.21
CA PRO A 91 14.90 12.69 -2.91
C PRO A 91 13.55 12.34 -2.28
N THR A 92 12.55 12.04 -3.09
CA THR A 92 11.20 11.63 -2.65
C THR A 92 11.23 10.35 -1.83
N ILE A 93 12.11 9.39 -2.15
CA ILE A 93 12.27 8.15 -1.38
C ILE A 93 12.76 8.44 0.04
N PHE A 94 13.70 9.38 0.18
CA PHE A 94 14.21 9.81 1.50
C PHE A 94 13.15 10.57 2.29
N LEU A 95 12.29 11.33 1.61
CA LEU A 95 11.14 11.97 2.24
C LEU A 95 10.16 10.93 2.80
N PHE A 96 9.86 9.86 2.04
CA PHE A 96 9.06 8.73 2.54
C PHE A 96 9.72 8.04 3.73
N PHE A 97 11.02 7.79 3.65
CA PHE A 97 11.75 7.17 4.76
C PHE A 97 11.61 8.02 6.05
N GLY A 98 11.76 9.34 5.94
CA GLY A 98 11.52 10.26 7.07
C GLY A 98 10.07 10.22 7.57
N GLY A 99 9.09 10.19 6.67
CA GLY A 99 7.67 10.06 7.01
C GLY A 99 7.36 8.75 7.74
N PHE A 100 7.90 7.62 7.28
CA PHE A 100 7.71 6.31 7.95
C PHE A 100 8.42 6.25 9.31
N ALA A 101 9.59 6.89 9.46
CA ALA A 101 10.27 7.00 10.74
C ALA A 101 9.41 7.80 11.74
N LEU A 102 8.84 8.93 11.31
CA LEU A 102 7.93 9.72 12.11
C LEU A 102 6.67 8.93 12.49
N ALA A 103 6.04 8.26 11.53
CA ALA A 103 4.89 7.40 11.77
C ALA A 103 5.17 6.31 12.81
N THR A 104 6.34 5.67 12.70
CA THR A 104 6.80 4.67 13.67
C THR A 104 6.97 5.27 15.06
N ALA A 105 7.55 6.47 15.16
CA ALA A 105 7.70 7.18 16.43
C ALA A 105 6.34 7.52 17.08
N LEU A 106 5.36 7.97 16.28
CA LEU A 106 3.99 8.21 16.74
C LEU A 106 3.33 6.94 17.31
N ASN A 107 3.51 5.81 16.63
CA ASN A 107 2.96 4.53 17.06
C ASN A 107 3.64 4.02 18.34
N VAL A 108 4.98 4.05 18.42
CA VAL A 108 5.74 3.65 19.63
C VAL A 108 5.37 4.49 20.83
N GLN A 109 5.11 5.78 20.64
CA GLN A 109 4.68 6.71 21.71
C GLN A 109 3.19 6.56 22.05
N LYS A 110 2.45 5.65 21.39
CA LYS A 110 1.01 5.42 21.60
C LYS A 110 0.15 6.66 21.43
N ILE A 111 0.56 7.58 20.59
CA ILE A 111 -0.19 8.82 20.30
C ILE A 111 -1.52 8.47 19.61
N ASP A 112 -1.56 7.41 18.82
CA ASP A 112 -2.77 6.80 18.28
C ASP A 112 -3.80 6.49 19.37
N GLN A 113 -3.38 5.85 20.47
CA GLN A 113 -4.25 5.52 21.61
C GLN A 113 -4.72 6.79 22.34
N MET A 114 -3.85 7.80 22.48
CA MET A 114 -4.24 9.09 23.07
C MET A 114 -5.33 9.77 22.23
N ILE A 115 -5.19 9.79 20.91
CA ILE A 115 -6.19 10.34 19.97
C ILE A 115 -7.49 9.56 20.11
N SER A 116 -7.43 8.24 20.11
CA SER A 116 -8.57 7.34 20.26
C SER A 116 -9.36 7.62 21.54
N ASN A 117 -8.67 7.70 22.68
CA ASN A 117 -9.29 7.99 23.96
C ASN A 117 -9.95 9.37 23.98
N LYS A 118 -9.31 10.37 23.34
CA LYS A 118 -9.85 11.71 23.24
C LYS A 118 -11.14 11.76 22.39
N ILE A 119 -11.18 11.01 21.29
CA ILE A 119 -12.36 10.86 20.44
C ILE A 119 -13.52 10.31 21.26
N MET A 120 -13.31 9.23 22.00
CA MET A 120 -14.35 8.61 22.82
C MET A 120 -14.89 9.57 23.88
N GLN A 121 -14.04 10.34 24.54
CA GLN A 121 -14.45 11.36 25.52
C GLN A 121 -15.29 12.46 24.87
N LEU A 122 -14.90 12.95 23.70
CA LEU A 122 -15.58 14.03 22.99
C LEU A 122 -16.95 13.59 22.41
N ALA A 123 -17.09 12.33 22.04
CA ALA A 123 -18.31 11.78 21.47
C ALA A 123 -19.51 11.72 22.47
N ARG A 124 -19.24 11.79 23.78
CA ARG A 124 -20.26 11.77 24.84
C ARG A 124 -21.32 10.69 24.69
N GLY A 125 -20.94 9.50 24.24
CA GLY A 125 -21.83 8.35 24.03
C GLY A 125 -22.73 8.44 22.79
N ARG A 126 -22.58 9.42 21.91
CA ARG A 126 -23.31 9.51 20.64
C ARG A 126 -22.55 8.80 19.54
N LEU A 127 -23.10 7.68 19.04
CA LEU A 127 -22.47 6.86 18.00
C LEU A 127 -22.09 7.67 16.75
N SER A 128 -23.02 8.45 16.20
CA SER A 128 -22.75 9.23 14.98
C SER A 128 -21.60 10.23 15.16
N VAL A 129 -21.46 10.83 16.34
CA VAL A 129 -20.37 11.75 16.66
C VAL A 129 -19.06 11.00 16.81
N ALA A 130 -19.07 9.82 17.44
CA ALA A 130 -17.90 8.95 17.57
C ALA A 130 -17.39 8.52 16.20
N VAL A 131 -18.28 8.09 15.31
CA VAL A 131 -17.96 7.68 13.94
C VAL A 131 -17.40 8.84 13.12
N LEU A 132 -17.99 10.04 13.22
CA LEU A 132 -17.47 11.23 12.54
C LEU A 132 -16.05 11.56 13.00
N TYR A 133 -15.80 11.60 14.30
CA TYR A 133 -14.46 11.86 14.84
C TYR A 133 -13.48 10.76 14.47
N LEU A 134 -13.93 9.50 14.39
CA LEU A 134 -13.12 8.38 13.93
C LEU A 134 -12.67 8.60 12.49
N PHE A 135 -13.57 9.01 11.58
CA PHE A 135 -13.23 9.28 10.18
C PHE A 135 -12.26 10.46 10.04
N ILE A 136 -12.50 11.57 10.77
CA ILE A 136 -11.61 12.74 10.78
C ILE A 136 -10.22 12.34 11.28
N ALA A 137 -10.14 11.61 12.40
CA ALA A 137 -8.85 11.17 12.94
C ALA A 137 -8.14 10.19 12.00
N THR A 138 -8.88 9.28 11.36
CA THR A 138 -8.34 8.36 10.35
C THR A 138 -7.73 9.14 9.19
N ALA A 139 -8.44 10.10 8.62
CA ALA A 139 -7.94 10.94 7.54
C ALA A 139 -6.70 11.73 7.97
N PHE A 140 -6.73 12.34 9.16
CA PHE A 140 -5.60 13.10 9.68
C PHE A 140 -4.35 12.24 9.91
N LEU A 141 -4.49 11.06 10.51
CA LEU A 141 -3.36 10.16 10.75
C LEU A 141 -2.80 9.59 9.44
N SER A 142 -3.67 9.32 8.46
CA SER A 142 -3.26 8.82 7.15
C SER A 142 -2.48 9.84 6.31
N MET A 143 -2.50 11.11 6.68
CA MET A 143 -1.60 12.11 6.08
C MET A 143 -0.12 11.81 6.33
N TRP A 144 0.21 11.12 7.42
CA TRP A 144 1.57 10.89 7.89
C TRP A 144 1.96 9.42 7.90
N MET A 145 0.98 8.52 7.84
CA MET A 145 1.16 7.07 7.88
C MET A 145 0.61 6.44 6.60
N SER A 146 1.02 5.20 6.28
CA SER A 146 0.38 4.51 5.16
C SER A 146 -1.12 4.27 5.43
N ASN A 147 -1.94 4.35 4.39
CA ASN A 147 -3.39 4.13 4.47
C ASN A 147 -3.72 2.79 5.13
N THR A 148 -2.99 1.73 4.75
CA THR A 148 -3.18 0.39 5.31
C THR A 148 -2.86 0.33 6.80
N ALA A 149 -1.75 0.93 7.23
CA ALA A 149 -1.38 0.95 8.64
C ALA A 149 -2.41 1.75 9.47
N THR A 150 -2.84 2.90 8.96
CA THR A 150 -3.87 3.73 9.60
C THR A 150 -5.20 2.98 9.71
N ALA A 151 -5.66 2.36 8.63
CA ALA A 151 -6.89 1.59 8.65
C ALA A 151 -6.80 0.41 9.63
N ALA A 152 -5.71 -0.37 9.60
CA ALA A 152 -5.50 -1.50 10.50
C ALA A 152 -5.51 -1.08 11.99
N MET A 153 -4.96 0.09 12.31
CA MET A 153 -4.96 0.65 13.66
C MET A 153 -6.35 1.13 14.10
N MET A 154 -7.15 1.67 13.17
CA MET A 154 -8.48 2.21 13.48
C MET A 154 -9.58 1.14 13.55
N ILE A 155 -9.37 -0.05 12.94
CA ILE A 155 -10.33 -1.16 13.00
C ILE A 155 -10.64 -1.61 14.44
N PRO A 156 -9.67 -1.94 15.31
CA PRO A 156 -9.96 -2.31 16.69
C PRO A 156 -10.74 -1.25 17.47
N LEU A 157 -10.43 0.03 17.23
CA LEU A 157 -11.15 1.14 17.84
C LEU A 157 -12.62 1.20 17.37
N SER A 158 -12.83 1.08 16.06
CA SER A 158 -14.18 1.03 15.51
C SER A 158 -15.00 -0.14 16.05
N MET A 159 -14.38 -1.32 16.19
CA MET A 159 -15.03 -2.50 16.76
C MET A 159 -15.42 -2.26 18.22
N THR A 160 -14.62 -1.52 18.98
CA THR A 160 -14.98 -1.11 20.35
C THR A 160 -16.20 -0.18 20.39
N ILE A 161 -16.27 0.77 19.45
CA ILE A 161 -17.41 1.68 19.32
C ILE A 161 -18.68 0.89 18.92
N LEU A 162 -18.54 -0.02 17.97
CA LEU A 162 -19.65 -0.82 17.43
C LEU A 162 -20.08 -1.98 18.34
N SER A 163 -19.26 -2.39 19.31
CA SER A 163 -19.57 -3.54 20.20
C SER A 163 -20.85 -3.37 21.02
N GLN A 164 -21.40 -2.16 21.12
CA GLN A 164 -22.68 -1.87 21.78
C GLN A 164 -23.90 -2.16 20.89
N LEU A 165 -23.68 -2.46 19.61
CA LEU A 165 -24.72 -2.75 18.62
C LEU A 165 -24.78 -4.26 18.34
N ASP A 166 -25.98 -4.77 18.05
CA ASP A 166 -26.13 -6.15 17.56
C ASP A 166 -25.62 -6.22 16.11
N GLN A 167 -24.56 -7.02 15.89
CA GLN A 167 -23.94 -7.14 14.58
C GLN A 167 -24.88 -7.70 13.49
N LYS A 168 -25.88 -8.49 13.87
CA LYS A 168 -26.82 -9.07 12.89
C LYS A 168 -27.89 -8.07 12.47
N GLU A 169 -28.38 -7.30 13.42
CA GLU A 169 -29.43 -6.29 13.16
C GLU A 169 -28.83 -5.03 12.52
N GLU A 170 -27.63 -4.65 12.93
CA GLU A 170 -26.93 -3.42 12.50
C GLU A 170 -25.80 -3.68 11.50
N HIS A 171 -25.91 -4.74 10.70
CA HIS A 171 -24.87 -5.12 9.71
C HIS A 171 -24.45 -3.94 8.80
N ASN A 172 -25.41 -3.17 8.32
CA ASN A 172 -25.14 -2.03 7.44
C ASN A 172 -24.32 -0.93 8.14
N THR A 173 -24.55 -0.72 9.44
CA THR A 173 -23.77 0.23 10.26
C THR A 173 -22.32 -0.24 10.39
N TYR A 174 -22.08 -1.54 10.61
CA TYR A 174 -20.73 -2.11 10.63
C TYR A 174 -20.02 -1.90 9.28
N VAL A 175 -20.68 -2.26 8.17
CA VAL A 175 -20.13 -2.08 6.82
C VAL A 175 -19.82 -0.61 6.55
N PHE A 176 -20.74 0.29 6.87
CA PHE A 176 -20.55 1.73 6.68
C PHE A 176 -19.31 2.24 7.44
N VAL A 177 -19.16 1.88 8.72
CA VAL A 177 -18.05 2.35 9.54
C VAL A 177 -16.71 1.77 9.05
N LEU A 178 -16.66 0.48 8.73
CA LEU A 178 -15.43 -0.16 8.27
C LEU A 178 -14.98 0.36 6.89
N LEU A 179 -15.91 0.51 5.96
CA LEU A 179 -15.63 1.13 4.66
C LEU A 179 -15.27 2.61 4.81
N GLY A 180 -15.95 3.32 5.70
CA GLY A 180 -15.66 4.71 5.99
C GLY A 180 -14.25 4.93 6.51
N ILE A 181 -13.71 4.01 7.33
CA ILE A 181 -12.30 4.03 7.75
C ILE A 181 -11.37 3.87 6.54
N ALA A 182 -11.64 2.90 5.67
CA ALA A 182 -10.81 2.66 4.50
C ALA A 182 -10.80 3.87 3.55
N TYR A 183 -11.97 4.46 3.29
CA TYR A 183 -12.08 5.67 2.46
C TYR A 183 -11.44 6.88 3.14
N SER A 184 -11.65 7.09 4.44
CA SER A 184 -11.04 8.19 5.19
C SER A 184 -9.51 8.09 5.18
N ALA A 185 -8.96 6.88 5.33
CA ALA A 185 -7.52 6.66 5.20
C ALA A 185 -7.03 6.99 3.80
N THR A 186 -7.73 6.57 2.76
CA THR A 186 -7.35 6.85 1.36
C THR A 186 -7.41 8.35 1.06
N ILE A 187 -8.50 9.01 1.45
CA ILE A 187 -8.71 10.45 1.24
C ILE A 187 -7.64 11.25 2.00
N GLY A 188 -7.40 10.92 3.28
CA GLY A 188 -6.36 11.58 4.08
C GLY A 188 -4.97 11.45 3.45
N GLY A 189 -4.66 10.26 2.91
CA GLY A 189 -3.39 10.02 2.21
C GLY A 189 -3.21 10.81 0.92
N MET A 190 -4.26 11.40 0.33
CA MET A 190 -4.13 12.25 -0.85
C MET A 190 -3.59 13.65 -0.52
N GLY A 191 -3.79 14.13 0.70
CA GLY A 191 -3.44 15.49 1.12
C GLY A 191 -1.95 15.80 0.97
N PRO A 192 -1.07 15.25 1.79
CA PRO A 192 0.36 15.50 1.68
C PRO A 192 1.04 14.56 0.68
N LEU A 193 2.19 14.99 0.20
CA LEU A 193 3.02 14.21 -0.72
C LEU A 193 3.42 12.86 -0.12
N VAL A 194 3.70 12.80 1.16
CA VAL A 194 4.13 11.59 1.89
C VAL A 194 2.99 10.65 2.26
N GLY A 195 1.73 11.06 2.10
CA GLY A 195 0.59 10.25 2.50
C GLY A 195 0.40 8.98 1.66
N SER A 196 0.85 8.99 0.40
CA SER A 196 0.80 7.78 -0.43
C SER A 196 1.87 7.78 -1.54
N PRO A 197 2.41 6.60 -1.93
CA PRO A 197 3.39 6.48 -3.00
C PRO A 197 2.96 7.10 -4.36
N PRO A 198 1.71 6.96 -4.83
CA PRO A 198 1.26 7.60 -6.06
C PRO A 198 1.43 9.12 -6.08
N ASN A 199 1.21 9.79 -4.95
CA ASN A 199 1.40 11.25 -4.85
C ASN A 199 2.84 11.63 -5.17
N ALA A 200 3.78 10.90 -4.59
CA ALA A 200 5.20 11.14 -4.78
C ALA A 200 5.65 10.89 -6.22
N ILE A 201 5.16 9.82 -6.84
CA ILE A 201 5.45 9.51 -8.24
C ILE A 201 4.92 10.64 -9.13
N ALA A 202 3.68 11.08 -8.93
CA ALA A 202 3.08 12.16 -9.69
C ALA A 202 3.83 13.49 -9.46
N ALA A 203 4.14 13.83 -8.22
CA ALA A 203 4.88 15.06 -7.89
C ALA A 203 6.28 15.06 -8.50
N SER A 204 6.99 13.94 -8.46
CA SER A 204 8.32 13.79 -9.08
C SER A 204 8.27 14.02 -10.60
N GLN A 205 7.27 13.44 -11.29
CA GLN A 205 7.08 13.62 -12.73
C GLN A 205 6.69 15.06 -13.11
N LEU A 206 5.97 15.74 -12.24
CA LEU A 206 5.53 17.13 -12.44
C LEU A 206 6.53 18.15 -11.88
N HIS A 207 7.66 17.70 -11.31
CA HIS A 207 8.67 18.54 -10.63
C HIS A 207 8.08 19.43 -9.52
N LEU A 208 7.06 18.89 -8.80
CA LEU A 208 6.41 19.59 -7.70
C LEU A 208 7.13 19.26 -6.37
N GLY A 209 7.41 20.31 -5.59
CA GLY A 209 7.90 20.14 -4.22
C GLY A 209 6.78 19.78 -3.24
N PHE A 210 7.17 19.52 -1.97
CA PHE A 210 6.22 19.18 -0.92
C PHE A 210 5.14 20.26 -0.70
N ALA A 211 5.54 21.53 -0.69
CA ALA A 211 4.61 22.65 -0.52
C ALA A 211 3.68 22.83 -1.72
N ASP A 212 4.21 22.64 -2.93
CA ASP A 212 3.42 22.76 -4.16
C ASP A 212 2.35 21.67 -4.21
N TRP A 213 2.71 20.43 -3.84
CA TRP A 213 1.75 19.33 -3.74
C TRP A 213 0.62 19.62 -2.75
N LEU A 214 0.92 20.18 -1.58
CA LEU A 214 -0.10 20.52 -0.59
C LEU A 214 -1.15 21.49 -1.11
N MET A 215 -0.77 22.41 -2.01
CA MET A 215 -1.74 23.34 -2.59
C MET A 215 -2.78 22.66 -3.47
N TYR A 216 -2.46 21.52 -4.05
CA TYR A 216 -3.38 20.71 -4.87
C TYR A 216 -4.04 19.59 -4.08
N GLY A 217 -3.26 18.86 -3.29
CA GLY A 217 -3.73 17.68 -2.56
C GLY A 217 -4.67 18.01 -1.41
N THR A 218 -4.39 19.09 -0.65
CA THR A 218 -5.25 19.46 0.48
C THR A 218 -6.67 19.85 0.08
N PRO A 219 -6.92 20.69 -0.95
CA PRO A 219 -8.27 20.96 -1.41
C PRO A 219 -9.01 19.69 -1.85
N VAL A 220 -8.33 18.80 -2.60
CA VAL A 220 -8.94 17.52 -3.05
C VAL A 220 -9.31 16.61 -1.87
N MET A 221 -8.48 16.60 -0.82
CA MET A 221 -8.76 15.84 0.40
C MET A 221 -9.97 16.38 1.17
N LEU A 222 -10.24 17.69 1.08
CA LEU A 222 -11.31 18.35 1.85
C LEU A 222 -12.68 18.35 1.14
N ILE A 223 -12.75 17.95 -0.14
CA ILE A 223 -13.98 17.80 -0.92
C ILE A 223 -14.58 16.41 -0.70
#